data_cfbd6b7cc3d1268d86bff3e2f5d3e116
#
_entry.id   cfbd6b7cc3d1268d86bff3e2f5d3e116
#
_cell.length_a   1.000
_cell.length_b   1.000
_cell.length_c   1.000
_cell.angle_alpha   90.00
_cell.angle_beta   90.00
_cell.angle_gamma   90.00
#
_symmetry.space_group_name_H-M   'P 1'
#
loop_
_entity.id
_entity.type
_entity.pdbx_description
1 polymer ?
#
loop_
_entity_poly.entity_id
_entity_poly.type
_entity_poly.pdbx_seq_one_letter_code
_entity_poly.pdbx_strand_id
1 'polypeptide(L)'
;MQGNAIIEYPVDQTTLTQRYTEKSIELIKQNKEQPFFLMISHHLPHIPIYVSKPFQNKYEDPYANAICEIDDSVGQIINALKSLELDENTIVVFTSDNGPNQTFEPTGGTAYPLKGSKFFASEGGQKVPAIFWCPNKIKKGSISGLGSTLDFFNTFISLTGSKDINITAQDSHDLSPVLYHGSNSPRSDFFYFSSFIPPRGEIYAVRKGDWKAHFFTSHEPHFSSPDSIEKHPSPLLYNLKEDPGETYNLAEKYPNILQSLIEYSENFSTKLEIAPDRYSKKILSQERPEWAQ
;
A
#
# COMPACT_ATOMS: atom_id res chain seq x y z
N MET A 1 -6.57 -13.55 -17.46
CA MET A 1 -5.47 -13.58 -18.46
C MET A 1 -4.46 -14.63 -18.03
N GLN A 2 -3.85 -15.34 -18.97
CA GLN A 2 -2.66 -16.16 -18.74
C GLN A 2 -1.61 -15.71 -19.77
N GLY A 3 -0.53 -15.10 -19.30
CA GLY A 3 0.32 -14.28 -20.18
C GLY A 3 -0.52 -13.21 -20.88
N ASN A 4 -0.47 -13.18 -22.22
CA ASN A 4 -1.26 -12.25 -23.03
C ASN A 4 -2.58 -12.83 -23.54
N ALA A 5 -2.92 -14.07 -23.17
CA ALA A 5 -4.15 -14.72 -23.62
C ALA A 5 -5.31 -14.46 -22.65
N ILE A 6 -6.47 -14.10 -23.17
CA ILE A 6 -7.73 -14.07 -22.43
C ILE A 6 -8.18 -15.52 -22.28
N ILE A 7 -8.26 -16.01 -21.03
CA ILE A 7 -8.68 -17.39 -20.73
C ILE A 7 -10.13 -17.48 -20.29
N GLU A 8 -10.73 -16.35 -19.91
CA GLU A 8 -12.11 -16.26 -19.43
C GLU A 8 -12.65 -14.84 -19.59
N TYR A 9 -13.87 -14.70 -20.12
CA TYR A 9 -14.61 -13.45 -20.20
C TYR A 9 -16.12 -13.73 -20.36
N PRO A 10 -16.99 -13.11 -19.53
CA PRO A 10 -16.66 -12.38 -18.30
C PRO A 10 -16.08 -13.32 -17.23
N VAL A 11 -15.26 -12.79 -16.33
CA VAL A 11 -14.69 -13.57 -15.22
C VAL A 11 -15.72 -13.74 -14.10
N ASP A 12 -15.80 -14.93 -13.51
CA ASP A 12 -16.52 -15.16 -12.26
C ASP A 12 -15.65 -14.71 -11.07
N GLN A 13 -15.93 -13.52 -10.57
CA GLN A 13 -15.16 -12.93 -9.47
C GLN A 13 -15.29 -13.70 -8.16
N THR A 14 -16.37 -14.46 -7.93
CA THR A 14 -16.56 -15.26 -6.72
C THR A 14 -15.57 -16.41 -6.60
N THR A 15 -14.85 -16.74 -7.65
CA THR A 15 -13.86 -17.83 -7.69
C THR A 15 -12.41 -17.35 -7.62
N LEU A 16 -12.18 -16.03 -7.75
CA LEU A 16 -10.82 -15.52 -7.97
C LEU A 16 -9.88 -15.77 -6.81
N THR A 17 -10.30 -15.52 -5.57
CA THR A 17 -9.44 -15.73 -4.38
C THR A 17 -9.00 -17.18 -4.26
N GLN A 18 -9.94 -18.12 -4.44
CA GLN A 18 -9.61 -19.55 -4.43
C GLN A 18 -8.63 -19.90 -5.55
N ARG A 19 -8.86 -19.44 -6.77
CA ARG A 19 -7.99 -19.70 -7.93
C ARG A 19 -6.58 -19.13 -7.74
N TYR A 20 -6.46 -17.93 -7.15
CA TYR A 20 -5.15 -17.36 -6.80
C TYR A 20 -4.43 -18.19 -5.76
N THR A 21 -5.15 -18.67 -4.74
CA THR A 21 -4.61 -19.52 -3.68
C THR A 21 -4.09 -20.85 -4.25
N GLU A 22 -4.93 -21.55 -5.02
CA GLU A 22 -4.60 -22.84 -5.64
C GLU A 22 -3.39 -22.69 -6.58
N LYS A 23 -3.38 -21.64 -7.41
CA LYS A 23 -2.26 -21.38 -8.33
C LYS A 23 -0.99 -21.02 -7.60
N SER A 24 -1.08 -20.28 -6.52
CA SER A 24 0.07 -19.95 -5.67
C SER A 24 0.67 -21.21 -5.05
N ILE A 25 -0.15 -22.09 -4.50
CA ILE A 25 0.30 -23.36 -3.91
C ILE A 25 0.93 -24.27 -4.98
N GLU A 26 0.33 -24.32 -6.18
CA GLU A 26 0.90 -25.04 -7.32
C GLU A 26 2.32 -24.53 -7.67
N LEU A 27 2.46 -23.20 -7.82
CA LEU A 27 3.73 -22.56 -8.15
C LEU A 27 4.80 -22.78 -7.05
N ILE A 28 4.41 -22.71 -5.77
CA ILE A 28 5.31 -23.02 -4.65
C ILE A 28 5.82 -24.48 -4.75
N LYS A 29 4.90 -25.43 -5.00
CA LYS A 29 5.29 -26.86 -5.16
C LYS A 29 6.22 -27.09 -6.34
N GLN A 30 5.98 -26.42 -7.47
CA GLN A 30 6.78 -26.54 -8.68
C GLN A 30 8.20 -25.96 -8.50
N ASN A 31 8.35 -24.95 -7.64
CA ASN A 31 9.60 -24.24 -7.44
C ASN A 31 10.29 -24.51 -6.08
N LYS A 32 9.86 -25.55 -5.36
CA LYS A 32 10.34 -25.84 -4.00
C LYS A 32 11.85 -26.07 -3.88
N GLU A 33 12.52 -26.49 -4.95
CA GLU A 33 13.98 -26.77 -4.98
C GLU A 33 14.81 -25.57 -5.46
N GLN A 34 14.19 -24.42 -5.74
CA GLN A 34 14.89 -23.24 -6.24
C GLN A 34 14.32 -21.96 -5.61
N PRO A 35 15.12 -20.87 -5.54
CA PRO A 35 14.59 -19.57 -5.11
C PRO A 35 13.45 -19.10 -5.99
N PHE A 36 12.42 -18.54 -5.37
CA PHE A 36 11.30 -17.95 -6.09
C PHE A 36 10.88 -16.61 -5.46
N PHE A 37 10.29 -15.76 -6.27
CA PHE A 37 9.53 -14.59 -5.85
C PHE A 37 8.10 -14.72 -6.38
N LEU A 38 7.13 -14.68 -5.48
CA LEU A 38 5.71 -14.78 -5.81
C LEU A 38 4.97 -13.57 -5.25
N MET A 39 4.31 -12.83 -6.14
CA MET A 39 3.41 -11.74 -5.77
C MET A 39 1.97 -12.16 -6.03
N ILE A 40 1.14 -12.10 -5.00
CA ILE A 40 -0.28 -12.44 -5.05
C ILE A 40 -1.07 -11.16 -4.85
N SER A 41 -1.71 -10.66 -5.91
CA SER A 41 -2.53 -9.46 -5.87
C SER A 41 -4.00 -9.85 -5.77
N HIS A 42 -4.52 -9.93 -4.55
CA HIS A 42 -5.92 -10.20 -4.32
C HIS A 42 -6.79 -9.05 -4.86
N HIS A 43 -7.92 -9.38 -5.47
CA HIS A 43 -8.93 -8.38 -5.87
C HIS A 43 -9.77 -7.93 -4.67
N LEU A 44 -9.97 -8.81 -3.69
CA LEU A 44 -10.59 -8.46 -2.41
C LEU A 44 -9.60 -7.68 -1.52
N PRO A 45 -10.08 -6.80 -0.65
CA PRO A 45 -11.48 -6.45 -0.36
C PRO A 45 -12.02 -5.29 -1.21
N HIS A 46 -11.46 -5.02 -2.40
CA HIS A 46 -11.93 -3.95 -3.28
C HIS A 46 -13.38 -4.19 -3.73
N ILE A 47 -14.15 -3.14 -3.77
CA ILE A 47 -15.54 -3.17 -4.25
C ILE A 47 -15.60 -3.29 -5.79
N PRO A 48 -16.66 -3.92 -6.34
CA PRO A 48 -17.74 -4.65 -5.65
C PRO A 48 -17.23 -5.95 -5.03
N ILE A 49 -17.72 -6.28 -3.83
CA ILE A 49 -17.28 -7.43 -3.06
C ILE A 49 -17.99 -8.69 -3.56
N TYR A 50 -17.20 -9.63 -4.11
CA TYR A 50 -17.66 -10.93 -4.54
C TYR A 50 -16.85 -12.03 -3.84
N VAL A 51 -17.38 -12.51 -2.71
CA VAL A 51 -16.78 -13.62 -1.98
C VAL A 51 -17.30 -14.96 -2.47
N SER A 52 -16.51 -16.00 -2.31
CA SER A 52 -16.92 -17.37 -2.64
C SER A 52 -17.98 -17.89 -1.66
N LYS A 53 -18.74 -18.91 -2.11
CA LYS A 53 -19.88 -19.45 -1.37
C LYS A 53 -19.62 -19.78 0.11
N PRO A 54 -18.47 -20.34 0.53
CA PRO A 54 -18.19 -20.62 1.94
C PRO A 54 -18.12 -19.38 2.82
N PHE A 55 -17.86 -18.19 2.24
CA PHE A 55 -17.70 -16.94 2.97
C PHE A 55 -18.91 -16.02 2.83
N GLN A 56 -19.88 -16.34 1.95
CA GLN A 56 -21.12 -15.60 1.83
C GLN A 56 -21.93 -15.70 3.15
N ASN A 57 -22.38 -14.56 3.65
CA ASN A 57 -23.22 -14.45 4.85
C ASN A 57 -22.58 -15.03 6.14
N LYS A 58 -21.25 -15.12 6.22
CA LYS A 58 -20.55 -15.49 7.46
C LYS A 58 -20.67 -14.39 8.50
N TYR A 59 -20.71 -13.15 8.06
CA TYR A 59 -20.98 -11.95 8.83
C TYR A 59 -22.00 -11.09 8.07
N GLU A 60 -22.69 -10.21 8.78
CA GLU A 60 -23.60 -9.22 8.17
C GLU A 60 -22.85 -8.22 7.29
N ASP A 61 -21.61 -7.89 7.68
CA ASP A 61 -20.74 -7.00 6.93
C ASP A 61 -20.05 -7.74 5.77
N PRO A 62 -20.32 -7.36 4.49
CA PRO A 62 -19.64 -7.94 3.34
C PRO A 62 -18.12 -7.76 3.34
N TYR A 63 -17.62 -6.66 3.91
CA TYR A 63 -16.19 -6.43 4.04
C TYR A 63 -15.53 -7.46 4.97
N ALA A 64 -16.17 -7.76 6.11
CA ALA A 64 -15.69 -8.80 7.00
C ALA A 64 -15.64 -10.19 6.33
N ASN A 65 -16.62 -10.49 5.47
CA ASN A 65 -16.63 -11.73 4.68
C ASN A 65 -15.43 -11.79 3.73
N ALA A 66 -15.11 -10.68 3.06
CA ALA A 66 -13.94 -10.58 2.18
C ALA A 66 -12.62 -10.78 2.93
N ILE A 67 -12.47 -10.15 4.10
CA ILE A 67 -11.28 -10.31 4.94
C ILE A 67 -11.14 -11.76 5.40
N CYS A 68 -12.23 -12.44 5.78
CA CYS A 68 -12.19 -13.86 6.14
C CYS A 68 -11.74 -14.76 4.98
N GLU A 69 -12.13 -14.46 3.75
CA GLU A 69 -11.70 -15.23 2.59
C GLU A 69 -10.21 -15.01 2.27
N ILE A 70 -9.71 -13.77 2.44
CA ILE A 70 -8.28 -13.48 2.32
C ILE A 70 -7.49 -14.20 3.41
N ASP A 71 -7.96 -14.16 4.66
CA ASP A 71 -7.31 -14.82 5.80
C ASP A 71 -7.20 -16.34 5.59
N ASP A 72 -8.27 -16.97 5.10
CA ASP A 72 -8.25 -18.39 4.73
C ASP A 72 -7.25 -18.70 3.62
N SER A 73 -7.19 -17.86 2.58
CA SER A 73 -6.21 -17.95 1.51
C SER A 73 -4.77 -17.91 2.04
N VAL A 74 -4.46 -16.93 2.88
CA VAL A 74 -3.14 -16.80 3.53
C VAL A 74 -2.86 -18.04 4.38
N GLY A 75 -3.83 -18.51 5.16
CA GLY A 75 -3.73 -19.71 5.97
C GLY A 75 -3.37 -20.95 5.15
N GLN A 76 -4.01 -21.15 4.01
CA GLN A 76 -3.73 -22.27 3.10
C GLN A 76 -2.30 -22.19 2.53
N ILE A 77 -1.84 -21.00 2.13
CA ILE A 77 -0.49 -20.78 1.61
C ILE A 77 0.57 -21.06 2.69
N ILE A 78 0.36 -20.54 3.92
CA ILE A 78 1.25 -20.80 5.07
C ILE A 78 1.32 -22.30 5.38
N ASN A 79 0.18 -22.99 5.36
CA ASN A 79 0.13 -24.44 5.59
C ASN A 79 0.85 -25.22 4.48
N ALA A 80 0.75 -24.77 3.23
CA ALA A 80 1.51 -25.38 2.13
C ALA A 80 3.02 -25.19 2.30
N LEU A 81 3.50 -23.99 2.67
CA LEU A 81 4.91 -23.76 2.96
C LEU A 81 5.41 -24.67 4.09
N LYS A 82 4.66 -24.78 5.21
CA LYS A 82 5.02 -25.68 6.32
C LYS A 82 5.06 -27.15 5.90
N SER A 83 4.08 -27.61 5.15
CA SER A 83 4.04 -29.01 4.70
C SER A 83 5.16 -29.39 3.73
N LEU A 84 5.77 -28.40 3.09
CA LEU A 84 6.91 -28.53 2.19
C LEU A 84 8.25 -28.20 2.87
N GLU A 85 8.24 -27.90 4.17
CA GLU A 85 9.43 -27.51 4.96
C GLU A 85 10.13 -26.26 4.38
N LEU A 86 9.35 -25.33 3.81
CA LEU A 86 9.83 -24.09 3.19
C LEU A 86 9.67 -22.86 4.10
N ASP A 87 8.85 -22.94 5.14
CA ASP A 87 8.45 -21.82 5.99
C ASP A 87 9.62 -21.18 6.76
N GLU A 88 10.66 -21.94 7.08
CA GLU A 88 11.85 -21.41 7.74
C GLU A 88 12.79 -20.62 6.82
N ASN A 89 12.62 -20.75 5.51
CA ASN A 89 13.44 -20.04 4.50
C ASN A 89 12.62 -19.22 3.50
N THR A 90 11.35 -19.02 3.74
CA THR A 90 10.46 -18.18 2.92
C THR A 90 9.95 -17.02 3.74
N ILE A 91 10.19 -15.79 3.28
CA ILE A 91 9.60 -14.60 3.90
C ILE A 91 8.24 -14.37 3.25
N VAL A 92 7.20 -14.41 4.06
CA VAL A 92 5.84 -14.06 3.65
C VAL A 92 5.56 -12.63 4.08
N VAL A 93 5.17 -11.79 3.14
CA VAL A 93 4.79 -10.40 3.39
C VAL A 93 3.31 -10.23 3.08
N PHE A 94 2.56 -9.71 4.03
CA PHE A 94 1.18 -9.31 3.84
C PHE A 94 1.07 -7.80 4.00
N THR A 95 0.47 -7.13 3.02
CA THR A 95 0.26 -5.68 3.05
C THR A 95 -0.93 -5.29 2.17
N SER A 96 -1.28 -4.01 2.16
CA SER A 96 -2.26 -3.42 1.25
C SER A 96 -1.63 -2.28 0.45
N ASP A 97 -2.28 -1.88 -0.61
CA ASP A 97 -1.86 -0.77 -1.48
C ASP A 97 -2.28 0.60 -0.93
N ASN A 98 -3.40 0.67 -0.22
CA ASN A 98 -3.96 1.89 0.37
C ASN A 98 -4.89 1.58 1.53
N GLY A 99 -5.31 2.61 2.25
CA GLY A 99 -6.34 2.51 3.27
C GLY A 99 -7.73 2.19 2.72
N PRO A 100 -8.74 2.01 3.59
CA PRO A 100 -10.11 1.61 3.23
C PRO A 100 -10.79 2.68 2.37
N ASN A 101 -11.76 2.27 1.57
CA ASN A 101 -12.56 3.20 0.75
C ASN A 101 -13.89 3.51 1.43
N GLN A 102 -13.91 4.52 2.29
CA GLN A 102 -15.09 4.93 3.05
C GLN A 102 -16.24 5.51 2.20
N THR A 103 -16.02 5.77 0.93
CA THR A 103 -17.11 6.25 0.04
C THR A 103 -18.25 5.25 -0.08
N PHE A 104 -17.96 3.98 0.16
CA PHE A 104 -18.90 2.89 -0.01
C PHE A 104 -19.26 2.23 1.33
N GLU A 105 -19.35 3.03 2.40
CA GLU A 105 -19.83 2.50 3.68
C GLU A 105 -21.23 1.84 3.53
N PRO A 106 -21.45 0.73 4.22
CA PRO A 106 -20.57 0.04 5.18
C PRO A 106 -19.52 -0.90 4.56
N THR A 107 -19.48 -1.09 3.25
CA THR A 107 -18.69 -2.12 2.57
C THR A 107 -17.24 -1.73 2.28
N GLY A 108 -16.83 -0.51 2.61
CA GLY A 108 -15.51 0.01 2.30
C GLY A 108 -14.44 -0.26 3.36
N GLY A 109 -14.80 -0.80 4.52
CA GLY A 109 -13.91 -0.93 5.67
C GLY A 109 -13.68 0.38 6.43
N THR A 110 -12.82 0.33 7.46
CA THR A 110 -12.50 1.51 8.28
C THR A 110 -11.03 1.54 8.68
N ALA A 111 -10.45 2.75 8.72
CA ALA A 111 -9.11 2.98 9.26
C ALA A 111 -9.15 3.51 10.71
N TYR A 112 -10.33 3.61 11.33
CA TYR A 112 -10.47 4.15 12.69
C TYR A 112 -9.43 3.52 13.65
N PRO A 113 -8.74 4.32 14.49
CA PRO A 113 -8.95 5.75 14.78
C PRO A 113 -8.18 6.73 13.83
N LEU A 114 -7.61 6.27 12.73
CA LEU A 114 -6.87 7.10 11.80
C LEU A 114 -7.83 7.93 10.93
N LYS A 115 -7.47 9.18 10.66
CA LYS A 115 -8.27 10.11 9.87
C LYS A 115 -8.18 9.76 8.39
N GLY A 116 -9.31 9.92 7.69
CA GLY A 116 -9.40 9.76 6.24
C GLY A 116 -9.43 8.32 5.76
N SER A 117 -9.30 8.15 4.47
CA SER A 117 -9.45 6.88 3.77
C SER A 117 -8.63 6.89 2.49
N LYS A 118 -8.76 5.86 1.66
CA LYS A 118 -8.22 5.83 0.29
C LYS A 118 -8.41 7.21 -0.36
N PHE A 119 -7.39 7.70 -1.06
CA PHE A 119 -7.28 9.00 -1.73
C PHE A 119 -6.81 10.18 -0.86
N PHE A 120 -6.82 10.05 0.46
CA PHE A 120 -6.35 11.11 1.34
C PHE A 120 -4.85 10.97 1.65
N ALA A 121 -4.19 12.09 1.85
CA ALA A 121 -2.81 12.12 2.34
C ALA A 121 -2.71 11.88 3.87
N SER A 122 -3.83 11.82 4.58
CA SER A 122 -3.91 11.51 6.01
C SER A 122 -3.61 10.03 6.29
N GLU A 123 -3.30 9.70 7.55
CA GLU A 123 -2.84 8.37 7.94
C GLU A 123 -3.83 7.27 7.58
N GLY A 124 -5.15 7.52 7.66
CA GLY A 124 -6.16 6.52 7.28
C GLY A 124 -6.17 6.16 5.79
N GLY A 125 -5.64 7.02 4.93
CA GLY A 125 -5.49 6.73 3.51
C GLY A 125 -4.18 6.02 3.15
N GLN A 126 -3.15 6.23 3.95
CA GLN A 126 -1.76 5.87 3.61
C GLN A 126 -1.18 4.76 4.48
N LYS A 127 -1.55 4.69 5.75
CA LYS A 127 -1.05 3.68 6.66
C LYS A 127 -1.83 2.39 6.49
N VAL A 128 -1.13 1.36 6.05
CA VAL A 128 -1.68 0.04 5.76
C VAL A 128 -1.11 -1.01 6.71
N PRO A 129 -1.80 -2.15 6.92
CA PRO A 129 -1.21 -3.28 7.63
C PRO A 129 0.05 -3.75 6.89
N ALA A 130 1.08 -4.12 7.66
CA ALA A 130 2.30 -4.69 7.14
C ALA A 130 2.78 -5.80 8.09
N ILE A 131 2.82 -7.04 7.60
CA ILE A 131 3.24 -8.21 8.35
C ILE A 131 4.36 -8.90 7.57
N PHE A 132 5.49 -9.13 8.25
CA PHE A 132 6.59 -9.92 7.73
C PHE A 132 6.71 -11.18 8.57
N TRP A 133 6.64 -12.34 7.94
CA TRP A 133 6.67 -13.61 8.63
C TRP A 133 7.71 -14.55 8.04
N CYS A 134 8.63 -15.01 8.88
CA CYS A 134 9.58 -16.08 8.64
C CYS A 134 10.09 -16.55 10.01
N PRO A 135 9.61 -17.67 10.56
CA PRO A 135 9.75 -18.03 11.98
C PRO A 135 11.19 -18.02 12.49
N ASN A 136 12.14 -18.51 11.70
CA ASN A 136 13.54 -18.63 12.12
C ASN A 136 14.41 -17.38 11.85
N LYS A 137 13.88 -16.42 11.07
CA LYS A 137 14.67 -15.23 10.69
C LYS A 137 14.11 -13.94 11.27
N ILE A 138 12.79 -13.84 11.44
CA ILE A 138 12.11 -12.64 11.91
C ILE A 138 11.51 -12.92 13.28
N LYS A 139 11.98 -12.19 14.30
CA LYS A 139 11.48 -12.32 15.66
C LYS A 139 10.03 -11.81 15.77
N LYS A 140 9.22 -12.51 16.55
CA LYS A 140 7.87 -12.06 16.90
C LYS A 140 7.95 -10.72 17.64
N GLY A 141 7.18 -9.74 17.18
CA GLY A 141 7.13 -8.41 17.81
C GLY A 141 6.42 -7.40 16.91
N SER A 142 6.50 -6.13 17.29
CA SER A 142 6.01 -5.00 16.50
C SER A 142 7.15 -4.00 16.27
N ILE A 143 7.16 -3.38 15.09
CA ILE A 143 8.12 -2.38 14.68
C ILE A 143 7.35 -1.06 14.53
N SER A 144 7.77 -0.03 15.24
CA SER A 144 7.16 1.31 15.17
C SER A 144 7.84 2.25 14.18
N GLY A 145 8.99 1.86 13.63
CA GLY A 145 9.70 2.65 12.63
C GLY A 145 8.91 2.83 11.35
N LEU A 146 9.08 3.98 10.68
CA LEU A 146 8.46 4.24 9.40
C LEU A 146 9.02 3.30 8.33
N GLY A 147 8.14 2.67 7.57
CA GLY A 147 8.46 1.88 6.38
C GLY A 147 7.47 2.21 5.28
N SER A 148 7.81 1.86 4.07
CA SER A 148 6.96 2.05 2.89
C SER A 148 7.05 0.85 1.96
N THR A 149 6.03 0.63 1.15
CA THR A 149 6.09 -0.35 0.05
C THR A 149 7.19 -0.02 -0.97
N LEU A 150 7.63 1.25 -1.05
CA LEU A 150 8.82 1.64 -1.81
C LEU A 150 10.08 0.91 -1.34
N ASP A 151 10.16 0.56 -0.05
CA ASP A 151 11.32 -0.08 0.56
C ASP A 151 11.43 -1.58 0.22
N PHE A 152 10.38 -2.18 -0.33
CA PHE A 152 10.39 -3.59 -0.70
C PHE A 152 11.47 -3.93 -1.72
N PHE A 153 11.73 -3.04 -2.67
CA PHE A 153 12.70 -3.31 -3.72
C PHE A 153 14.11 -3.56 -3.14
N ASN A 154 14.69 -2.58 -2.43
CA ASN A 154 16.03 -2.73 -1.86
C ASN A 154 16.07 -3.79 -0.75
N THR A 155 14.99 -3.91 0.04
CA THR A 155 14.87 -4.94 1.07
C THR A 155 14.93 -6.34 0.46
N PHE A 156 14.15 -6.63 -0.58
CA PHE A 156 14.14 -7.95 -1.21
C PHE A 156 15.47 -8.27 -1.90
N ILE A 157 16.09 -7.28 -2.56
CA ILE A 157 17.44 -7.45 -3.12
C ILE A 157 18.43 -7.84 -2.03
N SER A 158 18.46 -7.10 -0.92
CA SER A 158 19.34 -7.39 0.22
C SER A 158 19.09 -8.79 0.78
N LEU A 159 17.82 -9.19 0.91
CA LEU A 159 17.42 -10.51 1.40
C LEU A 159 17.85 -11.66 0.49
N THR A 160 18.00 -11.44 -0.82
CA THR A 160 18.50 -12.47 -1.75
C THR A 160 20.00 -12.70 -1.63
N GLY A 161 20.72 -11.81 -0.94
CA GLY A 161 22.20 -11.86 -0.85
C GLY A 161 22.89 -11.52 -2.16
N SER A 162 22.18 -10.99 -3.16
CA SER A 162 22.75 -10.60 -4.46
C SER A 162 23.72 -9.42 -4.29
N LYS A 163 24.92 -9.57 -4.81
CA LYS A 163 25.96 -8.53 -4.81
C LYS A 163 26.09 -7.82 -6.16
N ASP A 164 25.44 -8.35 -7.19
CA ASP A 164 25.67 -7.95 -8.59
C ASP A 164 24.59 -6.99 -9.12
N ILE A 165 23.71 -6.49 -8.25
CA ILE A 165 22.62 -5.62 -8.70
C ILE A 165 23.08 -4.16 -8.62
N ASN A 166 23.54 -3.64 -9.76
CA ASN A 166 23.80 -2.20 -9.96
C ASN A 166 22.52 -1.36 -10.10
N ILE A 167 21.37 -1.89 -9.72
CA ILE A 167 20.08 -1.20 -9.78
C ILE A 167 19.73 -0.76 -8.35
N THR A 168 19.89 0.52 -8.09
CA THR A 168 19.41 1.14 -6.86
C THR A 168 18.13 1.90 -7.17
N ALA A 169 17.04 1.57 -6.49
CA ALA A 169 15.87 2.43 -6.48
C ALA A 169 16.14 3.60 -5.53
N GLN A 170 16.18 4.83 -6.06
CA GLN A 170 16.59 6.03 -5.32
C GLN A 170 15.72 6.29 -4.09
N ASP A 171 14.41 5.97 -4.17
CA ASP A 171 13.44 6.20 -3.10
C ASP A 171 13.24 5.00 -2.17
N SER A 172 14.01 3.92 -2.35
CA SER A 172 13.89 2.68 -1.60
C SER A 172 15.01 2.55 -0.55
N HIS A 173 14.64 2.22 0.66
CA HIS A 173 15.57 1.87 1.74
C HIS A 173 15.59 0.35 1.96
N ASP A 174 16.69 -0.16 2.52
CA ASP A 174 16.78 -1.56 2.94
C ASP A 174 16.27 -1.71 4.38
N LEU A 175 15.15 -2.41 4.55
CA LEU A 175 14.56 -2.71 5.85
C LEU A 175 15.05 -4.05 6.44
N SER A 176 15.93 -4.79 5.78
CA SER A 176 16.39 -6.09 6.28
C SER A 176 17.07 -6.01 7.67
N PRO A 177 17.85 -4.96 8.02
CA PRO A 177 18.38 -4.82 9.38
C PRO A 177 17.27 -4.56 10.42
N VAL A 178 16.19 -3.90 10.03
CA VAL A 178 15.03 -3.69 10.91
C VAL A 178 14.34 -5.01 11.20
N LEU A 179 14.10 -5.82 10.16
CA LEU A 179 13.40 -7.10 10.24
C LEU A 179 14.19 -8.15 11.01
N TYR A 180 15.49 -8.25 10.79
CA TYR A 180 16.32 -9.32 11.37
C TYR A 180 16.96 -8.95 12.71
N HIS A 181 17.32 -7.70 12.88
CA HIS A 181 18.11 -7.24 14.03
C HIS A 181 17.39 -6.26 14.94
N GLY A 182 16.16 -5.81 14.56
CA GLY A 182 15.43 -4.79 15.33
C GLY A 182 16.12 -3.43 15.30
N SER A 183 16.90 -3.16 14.26
CA SER A 183 17.54 -1.84 14.06
C SER A 183 16.50 -0.75 13.88
N ASN A 184 16.87 0.50 14.09
CA ASN A 184 16.03 1.64 13.72
C ASN A 184 15.78 1.65 12.20
N SER A 185 14.59 2.10 11.80
CA SER A 185 14.30 2.26 10.38
C SER A 185 15.21 3.31 9.73
N PRO A 186 15.79 3.02 8.56
CA PRO A 186 16.53 4.02 7.80
C PRO A 186 15.63 5.09 7.19
N ARG A 187 14.32 4.81 7.06
CA ARG A 187 13.35 5.79 6.56
C ARG A 187 12.91 6.71 7.68
N SER A 188 13.19 7.99 7.53
CA SER A 188 12.81 9.03 8.50
C SER A 188 11.75 10.00 7.97
N ASP A 189 11.43 9.93 6.68
CA ASP A 189 10.54 10.86 6.01
C ASP A 189 9.68 10.20 4.93
N PHE A 190 8.62 10.88 4.54
CA PHE A 190 7.77 10.52 3.42
C PHE A 190 7.07 11.74 2.83
N PHE A 191 7.01 11.81 1.50
CA PHE A 191 6.32 12.87 0.75
C PHE A 191 5.06 12.29 0.11
N TYR A 192 3.94 12.98 0.31
CA TYR A 192 2.63 12.59 -0.22
C TYR A 192 2.28 13.50 -1.38
N PHE A 193 2.11 12.90 -2.55
CA PHE A 193 1.86 13.63 -3.79
C PHE A 193 0.41 13.55 -4.21
N SER A 194 -0.07 14.59 -4.90
CA SER A 194 -1.28 14.49 -5.71
C SER A 194 -1.02 13.62 -6.93
N SER A 195 -1.85 12.60 -7.15
CA SER A 195 -1.73 11.71 -8.31
C SER A 195 -2.80 11.95 -9.37
N PHE A 196 -3.95 12.47 -9.01
CA PHE A 196 -5.13 12.48 -9.88
C PHE A 196 -5.70 13.86 -10.16
N ILE A 197 -5.57 14.80 -9.23
CA ILE A 197 -6.15 16.14 -9.37
C ILE A 197 -5.03 17.13 -9.67
N PRO A 198 -5.17 17.98 -10.71
CA PRO A 198 -4.24 19.06 -10.96
C PRO A 198 -4.17 20.06 -9.80
N PRO A 199 -2.98 20.63 -9.53
CA PRO A 199 -1.75 20.37 -10.24
C PRO A 199 -1.09 19.06 -9.79
N ARG A 200 -0.77 18.21 -10.76
CA ARG A 200 -0.10 16.92 -10.51
C ARG A 200 1.33 17.14 -10.05
N GLY A 201 1.81 16.26 -9.16
CA GLY A 201 3.17 16.32 -8.65
C GLY A 201 3.38 17.35 -7.55
N GLU A 202 2.33 18.06 -7.11
CA GLU A 202 2.42 18.87 -5.89
C GLU A 202 2.49 17.99 -4.65
N ILE A 203 3.30 18.41 -3.70
CA ILE A 203 3.39 17.76 -2.40
C ILE A 203 2.18 18.19 -1.57
N TYR A 204 1.31 17.22 -1.25
CA TYR A 204 0.12 17.44 -0.43
C TYR A 204 0.43 17.44 1.06
N ALA A 205 1.36 16.59 1.46
CA ALA A 205 1.84 16.54 2.82
C ALA A 205 3.28 16.06 2.85
N VAL A 206 3.98 16.37 3.94
CA VAL A 206 5.31 15.84 4.24
C VAL A 206 5.32 15.31 5.67
N ARG A 207 5.88 14.13 5.87
CA ARG A 207 6.18 13.57 7.17
C ARG A 207 7.68 13.54 7.38
N LYS A 208 8.13 13.93 8.57
CA LYS A 208 9.52 13.77 9.02
C LYS A 208 9.53 13.36 10.48
N GLY A 209 10.00 12.15 10.74
CA GLY A 209 9.89 11.54 12.07
C GLY A 209 8.42 11.43 12.52
N ASP A 210 8.13 12.01 13.68
CA ASP A 210 6.79 11.99 14.27
C ASP A 210 5.89 13.14 13.76
N TRP A 211 6.44 14.09 13.03
CA TRP A 211 5.74 15.29 12.59
C TRP A 211 5.28 15.18 11.14
N LYS A 212 4.05 15.65 10.88
CA LYS A 212 3.46 15.69 9.55
C LYS A 212 2.81 17.04 9.29
N ALA A 213 3.17 17.65 8.16
CA ALA A 213 2.54 18.90 7.70
C ALA A 213 1.69 18.62 6.47
N HIS A 214 0.46 19.17 6.43
CA HIS A 214 -0.43 19.13 5.27
C HIS A 214 -0.51 20.51 4.63
N PHE A 215 -0.13 20.59 3.36
CA PHE A 215 -0.25 21.79 2.52
C PHE A 215 -1.61 21.83 1.84
N PHE A 216 -2.18 20.64 1.59
CA PHE A 216 -3.50 20.46 1.01
C PHE A 216 -4.24 19.35 1.75
N THR A 217 -5.55 19.50 1.86
CA THR A 217 -6.45 18.45 2.31
C THR A 217 -7.60 18.29 1.32
N SER A 218 -8.24 17.14 1.30
CA SER A 218 -9.46 16.92 0.55
C SER A 218 -10.64 16.73 1.50
N HIS A 219 -11.80 17.24 1.13
CA HIS A 219 -13.03 17.08 1.89
C HIS A 219 -13.88 15.90 1.39
N GLU A 220 -13.57 15.39 0.20
CA GLU A 220 -14.31 14.31 -0.42
C GLU A 220 -13.36 13.16 -0.81
N PRO A 221 -13.75 11.91 -0.57
CA PRO A 221 -12.95 10.74 -0.91
C PRO A 221 -12.95 10.41 -2.41
N HIS A 222 -13.63 11.21 -3.23
CA HIS A 222 -13.70 11.05 -4.68
C HIS A 222 -12.99 12.17 -5.41
N PHE A 223 -12.37 11.81 -6.53
CA PHE A 223 -11.75 12.71 -7.51
C PHE A 223 -12.73 13.59 -8.26
N SER A 224 -13.90 13.88 -7.69
CA SER A 224 -15.00 14.44 -8.41
C SER A 224 -14.80 15.89 -8.81
N SER A 225 -13.98 16.65 -8.09
CA SER A 225 -13.75 18.06 -8.41
C SER A 225 -12.44 18.59 -7.82
N PRO A 226 -11.72 19.48 -8.55
CA PRO A 226 -10.68 20.30 -7.96
C PRO A 226 -11.15 21.13 -6.77
N ASP A 227 -12.46 21.45 -6.72
CA ASP A 227 -13.07 22.24 -5.65
C ASP A 227 -13.17 21.48 -4.32
N SER A 228 -12.96 20.15 -4.34
CA SER A 228 -12.87 19.33 -3.11
C SER A 228 -11.53 19.45 -2.39
N ILE A 229 -10.55 20.16 -2.98
CA ILE A 229 -9.21 20.32 -2.41
C ILE A 229 -9.09 21.69 -1.78
N GLU A 230 -8.72 21.69 -0.52
CA GLU A 230 -8.38 22.90 0.22
C GLU A 230 -6.86 23.06 0.30
N LYS A 231 -6.36 24.18 -0.24
CA LYS A 231 -4.99 24.63 -0.01
C LYS A 231 -4.92 25.42 1.29
N HIS A 232 -3.99 25.05 2.15
CA HIS A 232 -3.78 25.75 3.42
C HIS A 232 -2.69 26.82 3.28
N PRO A 233 -3.02 28.12 3.35
CA PRO A 233 -2.02 29.21 3.33
C PRO A 233 -1.03 29.10 4.49
N SER A 234 -1.48 28.62 5.64
CA SER A 234 -0.67 28.12 6.74
C SER A 234 -0.90 26.61 6.84
N PRO A 235 0.08 25.77 6.51
CA PRO A 235 -0.09 24.32 6.54
C PRO A 235 -0.50 23.81 7.92
N LEU A 236 -1.30 22.74 7.95
CA LEU A 236 -1.67 22.07 9.19
C LEU A 236 -0.49 21.24 9.69
N LEU A 237 -0.32 21.14 11.01
CA LEU A 237 0.76 20.38 11.63
C LEU A 237 0.23 19.40 12.65
N TYR A 238 0.69 18.15 12.56
CA TYR A 238 0.30 17.08 13.49
C TYR A 238 1.52 16.35 14.04
N ASN A 239 1.40 15.84 15.28
CA ASN A 239 2.36 14.91 15.86
C ASN A 239 1.75 13.50 15.85
N LEU A 240 2.17 12.67 14.93
CA LEU A 240 1.57 11.34 14.70
C LEU A 240 1.84 10.34 15.83
N LYS A 241 2.82 10.60 16.69
CA LYS A 241 3.09 9.76 17.85
C LYS A 241 2.05 9.99 18.94
N GLU A 242 1.67 11.24 19.18
CA GLU A 242 0.72 11.63 20.21
C GLU A 242 -0.74 11.67 19.69
N ASP A 243 -0.88 11.97 18.40
CA ASP A 243 -2.16 12.11 17.70
C ASP A 243 -2.12 11.42 16.34
N PRO A 244 -2.16 10.07 16.31
CA PRO A 244 -2.16 9.32 15.06
C PRO A 244 -3.41 9.55 14.19
N GLY A 245 -4.49 10.10 14.78
CA GLY A 245 -5.73 10.46 14.12
C GLY A 245 -5.73 11.83 13.46
N GLU A 246 -4.63 12.59 13.54
CA GLU A 246 -4.49 13.93 12.93
C GLU A 246 -5.67 14.86 13.30
N THR A 247 -6.01 14.90 14.60
CA THR A 247 -7.18 15.60 15.14
C THR A 247 -6.86 17.03 15.55
N TYR A 248 -5.68 17.24 16.14
CA TYR A 248 -5.30 18.51 16.76
C TYR A 248 -4.21 19.21 15.95
N ASN A 249 -4.59 20.29 15.26
CA ASN A 249 -3.62 21.13 14.54
C ASN A 249 -2.70 21.86 15.51
N LEU A 250 -1.41 21.59 15.41
CA LEU A 250 -0.37 22.14 16.29
C LEU A 250 0.46 23.26 15.63
N ALA A 251 0.06 23.77 14.47
CA ALA A 251 0.81 24.76 13.69
C ALA A 251 1.14 26.01 14.50
N GLU A 252 0.18 26.58 15.21
CA GLU A 252 0.38 27.77 16.04
C GLU A 252 1.27 27.50 17.26
N LYS A 253 1.20 26.28 17.82
CA LYS A 253 1.96 25.89 19.00
C LYS A 253 3.43 25.63 18.69
N TYR A 254 3.72 25.12 17.48
CA TYR A 254 5.08 24.72 17.07
C TYR A 254 5.47 25.33 15.71
N PRO A 255 5.49 26.67 15.58
CA PRO A 255 5.74 27.33 14.30
C PRO A 255 7.12 27.03 13.72
N ASN A 256 8.14 26.83 14.56
CA ASN A 256 9.48 26.49 14.11
C ASN A 256 9.56 25.09 13.49
N ILE A 257 8.80 24.12 14.02
CA ILE A 257 8.71 22.77 13.44
C ILE A 257 8.00 22.84 12.09
N LEU A 258 6.88 23.56 12.03
CA LEU A 258 6.17 23.77 10.78
C LEU A 258 7.07 24.40 9.72
N GLN A 259 7.78 25.47 10.07
CA GLN A 259 8.68 26.15 9.15
C GLN A 259 9.77 25.22 8.62
N SER A 260 10.34 24.37 9.48
CA SER A 260 11.35 23.39 9.06
C SER A 260 10.80 22.34 8.07
N LEU A 261 9.54 21.96 8.20
CA LEU A 261 8.88 21.03 7.27
C LEU A 261 8.53 21.71 5.94
N ILE A 262 8.15 22.97 5.96
CA ILE A 262 7.93 23.78 4.75
C ILE A 262 9.23 23.86 3.95
N GLU A 263 10.32 24.31 4.58
CA GLU A 263 11.64 24.41 3.95
C GLU A 263 12.15 23.06 3.43
N TYR A 264 11.88 21.98 4.18
CA TYR A 264 12.24 20.63 3.78
C TYR A 264 11.48 20.20 2.51
N SER A 265 10.17 20.48 2.46
CA SER A 265 9.32 20.19 1.30
C SER A 265 9.72 21.02 0.07
N GLU A 266 10.00 22.32 0.25
CA GLU A 266 10.46 23.21 -0.82
C GLU A 266 11.80 22.74 -1.41
N ASN A 267 12.78 22.41 -0.55
CA ASN A 267 14.07 21.89 -0.97
C ASN A 267 13.95 20.56 -1.75
N PHE A 268 13.01 19.71 -1.38
CA PHE A 268 12.75 18.47 -2.12
C PHE A 268 12.13 18.78 -3.50
N SER A 269 11.15 19.68 -3.53
CA SER A 269 10.48 20.09 -4.78
C SER A 269 11.43 20.63 -5.84
N THR A 270 12.49 21.35 -5.43
CA THR A 270 13.50 21.87 -6.38
C THR A 270 14.31 20.78 -7.09
N LYS A 271 14.33 19.57 -6.54
CA LYS A 271 15.08 18.42 -7.08
C LYS A 271 14.18 17.43 -7.80
N LEU A 272 12.87 17.66 -7.75
CA LEU A 272 11.89 16.74 -8.30
C LEU A 272 11.74 16.95 -9.81
N GLU A 273 12.04 15.90 -10.58
CA GLU A 273 11.72 15.86 -12.00
C GLU A 273 10.34 15.21 -12.19
N ILE A 274 9.36 16.03 -12.53
CA ILE A 274 8.01 15.54 -12.78
C ILE A 274 7.97 14.94 -14.19
N ALA A 275 7.71 13.63 -14.27
CA ALA A 275 7.55 12.95 -15.54
C ALA A 275 6.35 13.53 -16.32
N PRO A 276 6.46 13.65 -17.68
CA PRO A 276 5.34 14.12 -18.48
C PRO A 276 4.14 13.18 -18.31
N ASP A 277 2.96 13.78 -18.19
CA ASP A 277 1.72 13.02 -18.14
C ASP A 277 1.46 12.28 -19.46
N ARG A 278 1.69 10.97 -19.43
CA ARG A 278 1.50 10.09 -20.58
C ARG A 278 0.03 9.69 -20.78
N TYR A 279 -0.81 9.89 -19.78
CA TYR A 279 -2.20 9.43 -19.78
C TYR A 279 -3.22 10.53 -20.06
N SER A 280 -2.84 11.82 -19.98
CA SER A 280 -3.74 12.94 -20.29
C SER A 280 -3.96 13.15 -21.79
N LYS A 281 -3.07 12.63 -22.63
CA LYS A 281 -3.35 12.61 -24.08
C LYS A 281 -4.44 11.57 -24.32
N LYS A 282 -5.68 12.04 -24.49
CA LYS A 282 -6.76 11.20 -25.03
C LYS A 282 -6.22 10.49 -26.27
N ILE A 283 -6.11 9.17 -26.23
CA ILE A 283 -5.93 8.35 -27.41
C ILE A 283 -7.29 8.34 -28.10
N LEU A 284 -7.54 9.42 -28.87
CA LEU A 284 -8.82 9.65 -29.56
C LEU A 284 -9.03 8.75 -30.79
N SER A 285 -8.07 7.89 -31.12
CA SER A 285 -8.03 7.21 -32.41
C SER A 285 -7.79 5.70 -32.39
N GLN A 286 -7.86 5.04 -31.23
CA GLN A 286 -7.85 3.58 -31.25
C GLN A 286 -9.29 3.06 -31.27
N GLU A 287 -9.63 2.35 -32.36
CA GLU A 287 -10.82 1.50 -32.40
C GLU A 287 -10.82 0.58 -31.18
N ARG A 288 -11.99 0.44 -30.56
CA ARG A 288 -12.12 -0.50 -29.45
C ARG A 288 -11.73 -1.89 -29.96
N PRO A 289 -10.91 -2.64 -29.22
CA PRO A 289 -10.63 -4.02 -29.59
C PRO A 289 -11.95 -4.79 -29.76
N GLU A 290 -11.99 -5.78 -30.65
CA GLU A 290 -13.20 -6.56 -30.92
C GLU A 290 -13.85 -7.15 -29.65
N TRP A 291 -13.02 -7.50 -28.65
CA TRP A 291 -13.51 -7.99 -27.35
C TRP A 291 -14.16 -6.92 -26.45
N ALA A 292 -14.05 -5.66 -26.80
CA ALA A 292 -14.63 -4.52 -26.06
C ALA A 292 -15.80 -3.85 -26.80
N GLN A 293 -16.17 -4.39 -27.97
CA GLN A 293 -17.39 -4.06 -28.70
C GLN A 293 -18.53 -4.96 -28.20
#